data_282ed960d8bbafe7339e412d1bf2dbe7
#
_entry.id   282ed960d8bbafe7339e412d1bf2dbe7
#
_cell.length_a   1.000
_cell.length_b   1.000
_cell.length_c   1.000
_cell.angle_alpha   90.00
_cell.angle_beta   90.00
_cell.angle_gamma   90.00
#
_symmetry.space_group_name_H-M   'P 1'
#
loop_
_entity.id
_entity.type
_entity.pdbx_description
1 polymer ?
#
loop_
_entity_poly.entity_id
_entity_poly.type
_entity_poly.pdbx_seq_one_letter_code
_entity_poly.pdbx_strand_id
1 'polypeptide(L)'
;DNCYDLDSPNIHMAQSIHYIYTFYNDYQTLPESLPQDKILKKMWNEIPVAHQWSNLYSAYSIDTKLRSLGITDYLNIRLNEEQIFIISQVEHNRWNIEKLLLGFRKPTPEEQKVIDNNDTQRKEYKNKYFVHTDIRPYDELSEGSRNYDRCITAGISLIISKHTQL
;
A
#
# COMPACT_ATOMS: atom_id res chain seq x y z
N ASP A 1 17.72 -17.43 -11.50
CA ASP A 1 18.43 -16.28 -10.93
C ASP A 1 17.39 -15.37 -10.32
N ASN A 2 17.28 -15.42 -8.97
CA ASN A 2 16.40 -14.52 -8.24
C ASN A 2 17.01 -13.12 -8.30
N CYS A 3 16.39 -12.22 -9.07
CA CYS A 3 16.75 -10.81 -9.18
C CYS A 3 16.52 -10.01 -7.88
N TYR A 4 16.22 -10.67 -6.77
CA TYR A 4 15.94 -10.05 -5.49
C TYR A 4 17.02 -10.39 -4.50
N ASP A 5 17.70 -9.37 -4.03
CA ASP A 5 18.39 -9.44 -2.76
C ASP A 5 17.32 -9.50 -1.65
N LEU A 6 17.04 -10.72 -1.17
CA LEU A 6 16.04 -11.00 -0.14
C LEU A 6 16.38 -10.36 1.21
N ASP A 7 17.59 -9.85 1.37
CA ASP A 7 18.06 -9.13 2.55
C ASP A 7 18.11 -7.61 2.33
N SER A 8 17.61 -7.13 1.20
CA SER A 8 17.52 -5.70 0.90
C SER A 8 16.60 -5.00 1.90
N PRO A 9 16.99 -3.81 2.41
CA PRO A 9 16.16 -2.99 3.29
C PRO A 9 14.74 -2.73 2.72
N ASN A 10 14.64 -2.61 1.41
CA ASN A 10 13.34 -2.39 0.74
C ASN A 10 12.40 -3.60 0.84
N ILE A 11 12.92 -4.82 0.84
CA ILE A 11 12.10 -6.02 1.08
C ILE A 11 11.59 -6.05 2.50
N HIS A 12 12.43 -5.72 3.48
CA HIS A 12 12.02 -5.65 4.88
C HIS A 12 10.95 -4.56 5.11
N MET A 13 11.11 -3.40 4.47
CA MET A 13 10.09 -2.35 4.49
C MET A 13 8.78 -2.80 3.80
N ALA A 14 8.86 -3.50 2.67
CA ALA A 14 7.70 -4.03 1.96
C ALA A 14 6.93 -5.09 2.79
N GLN A 15 7.65 -5.94 3.53
CA GLN A 15 7.07 -6.88 4.48
C GLN A 15 6.32 -6.15 5.60
N SER A 16 6.89 -5.04 6.09
CA SER A 16 6.26 -4.19 7.11
C SER A 16 5.01 -3.49 6.58
N ILE A 17 5.03 -3.00 5.34
CA ILE A 17 3.86 -2.42 4.65
C ILE A 17 2.74 -3.46 4.56
N HIS A 18 3.06 -4.69 4.11
CA HIS A 18 2.08 -5.76 4.04
C HIS A 18 1.44 -6.05 5.39
N TYR A 19 2.24 -6.11 6.46
CA TYR A 19 1.73 -6.30 7.81
C TYR A 19 0.79 -5.17 8.24
N ILE A 20 1.19 -3.90 8.06
CA ILE A 20 0.37 -2.74 8.41
C ILE A 20 -0.97 -2.78 7.66
N TYR A 21 -0.95 -3.06 6.37
CA TYR A 21 -2.15 -3.16 5.54
C TYR A 21 -3.10 -4.27 6.05
N THR A 22 -2.55 -5.46 6.33
CA THR A 22 -3.33 -6.60 6.84
C THR A 22 -3.91 -6.31 8.21
N PHE A 23 -3.09 -5.76 9.12
CA PHE A 23 -3.52 -5.38 10.45
C PHE A 23 -4.65 -4.33 10.40
N TYR A 24 -4.49 -3.31 9.55
CA TYR A 24 -5.53 -2.30 9.37
C TYR A 24 -6.82 -2.90 8.81
N ASN A 25 -6.72 -3.82 7.86
CA ASN A 25 -7.90 -4.49 7.30
C ASN A 25 -8.68 -5.26 8.38
N ASP A 26 -8.00 -5.90 9.31
CA ASP A 26 -8.60 -6.72 10.35
C ASP A 26 -9.13 -5.89 11.54
N TYR A 27 -8.43 -4.82 11.94
CA TYR A 27 -8.70 -4.09 13.17
C TYR A 27 -9.12 -2.64 12.97
N GLN A 28 -9.08 -2.08 11.76
CA GLN A 28 -9.39 -0.69 11.41
C GLN A 28 -8.58 0.35 12.20
N THR A 29 -7.39 -0.03 12.64
CA THR A 29 -6.43 0.81 13.36
C THR A 29 -5.01 0.43 12.97
N LEU A 30 -4.05 1.31 13.27
CA LEU A 30 -2.63 0.99 13.10
C LEU A 30 -2.12 0.11 14.25
N PRO A 31 -1.14 -0.78 13.99
CA PRO A 31 -0.46 -1.49 15.07
C PRO A 31 0.38 -0.53 15.91
N GLU A 32 0.51 -0.80 17.20
CA GLU A 32 1.38 -0.02 18.10
C GLU A 32 2.86 -0.22 17.78
N SER A 33 3.22 -1.40 17.27
CA SER A 33 4.59 -1.77 16.87
C SER A 33 4.58 -2.83 15.78
N LEU A 34 5.69 -2.94 15.06
CA LEU A 34 5.87 -4.00 14.08
C LEU A 34 6.38 -5.28 14.77
N PRO A 35 5.91 -6.46 14.32
CA PRO A 35 6.35 -7.73 14.89
C PRO A 35 7.79 -8.08 14.50
N GLN A 36 8.29 -9.17 15.04
CA GLN A 36 9.61 -9.72 14.70
C GLN A 36 9.70 -10.09 13.21
N ASP A 37 10.88 -10.00 12.62
CA ASP A 37 11.13 -10.25 11.20
C ASP A 37 10.69 -11.64 10.75
N LYS A 38 10.80 -12.63 11.60
CA LYS A 38 10.31 -13.99 11.34
C LYS A 38 8.81 -14.02 11.01
N ILE A 39 8.01 -13.21 11.69
CA ILE A 39 6.56 -13.10 11.45
C ILE A 39 6.29 -12.37 10.14
N LEU A 40 6.98 -11.24 9.93
CA LEU A 40 6.87 -10.46 8.68
C LEU A 40 7.22 -11.33 7.46
N LYS A 41 8.33 -12.06 7.53
CA LYS A 41 8.79 -12.96 6.46
C LYS A 41 7.81 -14.10 6.19
N LYS A 42 7.22 -14.68 7.25
CA LYS A 42 6.20 -15.71 7.10
C LYS A 42 5.00 -15.17 6.32
N MET A 43 4.41 -14.07 6.75
CA MET A 43 3.26 -13.44 6.09
C MET A 43 3.57 -13.07 4.64
N TRP A 44 4.77 -12.55 4.39
CA TRP A 44 5.25 -12.22 3.05
C TRP A 44 5.27 -13.42 2.09
N ASN A 45 5.68 -14.58 2.57
CA ASN A 45 5.76 -15.79 1.75
C ASN A 45 4.39 -16.40 1.43
N GLU A 46 3.34 -15.99 2.14
CA GLU A 46 1.97 -16.47 1.96
C GLU A 46 1.17 -15.64 0.93
N ILE A 47 1.68 -14.48 0.49
CA ILE A 47 0.98 -13.62 -0.46
C ILE A 47 1.43 -13.84 -1.91
N PRO A 48 0.50 -13.64 -2.88
CA PRO A 48 0.84 -13.72 -4.30
C PRO A 48 1.95 -12.74 -4.70
N VAL A 49 2.77 -13.14 -5.65
CA VAL A 49 3.89 -12.32 -6.18
C VAL A 49 3.43 -10.92 -6.61
N ALA A 50 2.24 -10.78 -7.21
CA ALA A 50 1.70 -9.48 -7.59
C ALA A 50 1.49 -8.55 -6.38
N HIS A 51 1.11 -9.09 -5.22
CA HIS A 51 0.99 -8.31 -3.98
C HIS A 51 2.36 -7.98 -3.39
N GLN A 52 3.33 -8.90 -3.50
CA GLN A 52 4.71 -8.63 -3.10
C GLN A 52 5.27 -7.43 -3.89
N TRP A 53 5.08 -7.42 -5.22
CA TRP A 53 5.49 -6.30 -6.07
C TRP A 53 4.83 -4.99 -5.70
N SER A 54 3.53 -4.98 -5.45
CA SER A 54 2.80 -3.77 -5.05
C SER A 54 3.36 -3.16 -3.76
N ASN A 55 3.65 -4.00 -2.76
CA ASN A 55 4.27 -3.56 -1.51
C ASN A 55 5.72 -3.09 -1.71
N LEU A 56 6.50 -3.73 -2.60
CA LEU A 56 7.85 -3.29 -2.96
C LEU A 56 7.83 -1.90 -3.61
N TYR A 57 6.94 -1.65 -4.57
CA TYR A 57 6.81 -0.33 -5.19
C TYR A 57 6.42 0.74 -4.17
N SER A 58 5.56 0.40 -3.20
CA SER A 58 5.24 1.29 -2.09
C SER A 58 6.47 1.58 -1.22
N ALA A 59 7.26 0.55 -0.88
CA ALA A 59 8.50 0.69 -0.10
C ALA A 59 9.53 1.58 -0.82
N TYR A 60 9.81 1.33 -2.11
CA TYR A 60 10.72 2.15 -2.92
C TYR A 60 10.30 3.62 -3.00
N SER A 61 9.02 3.93 -2.88
CA SER A 61 8.51 5.29 -2.95
C SER A 61 8.54 6.05 -1.62
N ILE A 62 8.91 5.42 -0.49
CA ILE A 62 8.94 6.07 0.83
C ILE A 62 9.88 7.28 0.84
N ASP A 63 11.11 7.11 0.36
CA ASP A 63 12.08 8.20 0.28
C ASP A 63 11.56 9.38 -0.55
N THR A 64 10.98 9.11 -1.70
CA THR A 64 10.38 10.13 -2.56
C THR A 64 9.23 10.86 -1.87
N LYS A 65 8.35 10.14 -1.17
CA LYS A 65 7.25 10.73 -0.39
C LYS A 65 7.77 11.68 0.69
N LEU A 66 8.77 11.25 1.46
CA LEU A 66 9.36 12.08 2.53
C LEU A 66 10.06 13.31 1.97
N ARG A 67 10.83 13.17 0.89
CA ARG A 67 11.46 14.31 0.21
C ARG A 67 10.46 15.30 -0.34
N SER A 68 9.31 14.85 -0.82
CA SER A 68 8.25 15.77 -1.29
C SER A 68 7.67 16.64 -0.17
N LEU A 69 7.83 16.24 1.08
CA LEU A 69 7.50 17.00 2.28
C LEU A 69 8.68 17.84 2.82
N GLY A 70 9.84 17.82 2.14
CA GLY A 70 11.07 18.45 2.62
C GLY A 70 11.77 17.69 3.76
N ILE A 71 11.37 16.45 4.02
CA ILE A 71 11.98 15.62 5.08
C ILE A 71 13.17 14.87 4.47
N THR A 72 14.37 15.17 4.97
CA THR A 72 15.64 14.55 4.56
C THR A 72 16.35 13.82 5.71
N ASP A 73 15.96 14.10 6.94
CA ASP A 73 16.41 13.38 8.13
C ASP A 73 15.34 12.38 8.56
N TYR A 74 15.69 11.11 8.56
CA TYR A 74 14.77 10.00 8.84
C TYR A 74 14.82 9.53 10.30
N LEU A 75 15.67 10.14 11.12
CA LEU A 75 15.72 9.84 12.55
C LEU A 75 14.48 10.43 13.25
N ASN A 76 13.70 9.55 13.91
CA ASN A 76 12.52 9.94 14.69
C ASN A 76 11.42 10.67 13.89
N ILE A 77 11.17 10.26 12.65
CA ILE A 77 10.11 10.82 11.82
C ILE A 77 8.76 10.71 12.54
N ARG A 78 8.07 11.84 12.61
CA ARG A 78 6.66 11.94 13.01
C ARG A 78 5.92 12.77 11.99
N LEU A 79 5.02 12.13 11.26
CA LEU A 79 4.17 12.80 10.29
C LEU A 79 2.91 13.32 10.98
N ASN A 80 2.55 14.58 10.70
CA ASN A 80 1.27 15.12 11.12
C ASN A 80 0.17 14.75 10.12
N GLU A 81 -1.09 15.04 10.45
CA GLU A 81 -2.25 14.68 9.66
C GLU A 81 -2.23 15.28 8.23
N GLU A 82 -1.76 16.52 8.09
CA GLU A 82 -1.64 17.19 6.80
C GLU A 82 -0.59 16.51 5.91
N GLN A 83 0.57 16.17 6.48
CA GLN A 83 1.63 15.43 5.79
C GLN A 83 1.15 14.05 5.37
N ILE A 84 0.47 13.32 6.27
CA ILE A 84 -0.12 12.02 5.95
C ILE A 84 -1.12 12.16 4.80
N PHE A 85 -1.97 13.16 4.82
CA PHE A 85 -2.95 13.41 3.77
C PHE A 85 -2.27 13.65 2.41
N ILE A 86 -1.24 14.50 2.38
CA ILE A 86 -0.49 14.81 1.15
C ILE A 86 0.13 13.54 0.56
N ILE A 87 0.87 12.77 1.35
CA ILE A 87 1.55 11.58 0.85
C ILE A 87 0.62 10.39 0.58
N SER A 88 -0.60 10.38 1.16
CA SER A 88 -1.63 9.41 0.81
C SER A 88 -2.14 9.60 -0.62
N GLN A 89 -2.24 10.85 -1.08
CA GLN A 89 -2.54 11.15 -2.49
C GLN A 89 -1.42 10.65 -3.42
N VAL A 90 -0.16 10.81 -3.00
CA VAL A 90 1.01 10.31 -3.75
C VAL A 90 0.98 8.77 -3.81
N GLU A 91 0.67 8.10 -2.69
CA GLU A 91 0.53 6.63 -2.66
C GLU A 91 -0.58 6.16 -3.59
N HIS A 92 -1.73 6.80 -3.55
CA HIS A 92 -2.85 6.46 -4.42
C HIS A 92 -2.50 6.65 -5.91
N ASN A 93 -1.81 7.73 -6.27
CA ASN A 93 -1.35 7.96 -7.63
C ASN A 93 -0.34 6.90 -8.07
N ARG A 94 0.59 6.51 -7.20
CA ARG A 94 1.52 5.40 -7.45
C ARG A 94 0.75 4.11 -7.73
N TRP A 95 -0.24 3.79 -6.88
CA TRP A 95 -1.05 2.59 -7.02
C TRP A 95 -1.89 2.62 -8.31
N ASN A 96 -2.48 3.76 -8.67
CA ASN A 96 -3.20 3.93 -9.92
C ASN A 96 -2.30 3.64 -11.12
N ILE A 97 -1.08 4.20 -11.14
CA ILE A 97 -0.11 3.96 -12.22
C ILE A 97 0.25 2.46 -12.29
N GLU A 98 0.51 1.82 -11.16
CA GLU A 98 0.75 0.38 -11.11
C GLU A 98 -0.41 -0.41 -11.73
N LYS A 99 -1.64 -0.12 -11.36
CA LYS A 99 -2.82 -0.81 -11.91
C LYS A 99 -2.99 -0.58 -13.40
N LEU A 100 -2.79 0.64 -13.88
CA LEU A 100 -2.83 0.95 -15.31
C LEU A 100 -1.74 0.21 -16.10
N LEU A 101 -0.52 0.11 -15.57
CA LEU A 101 0.58 -0.65 -16.19
C LEU A 101 0.29 -2.16 -16.23
N LEU A 102 -0.46 -2.68 -15.26
CA LEU A 102 -0.94 -4.07 -15.23
C LEU A 102 -2.16 -4.32 -16.14
N GLY A 103 -2.62 -3.30 -16.88
CA GLY A 103 -3.75 -3.39 -17.80
C GLY A 103 -5.12 -3.18 -17.15
N PHE A 104 -5.17 -2.84 -15.88
CA PHE A 104 -6.44 -2.46 -15.25
C PHE A 104 -6.93 -1.11 -15.74
N ARG A 105 -8.24 -0.92 -15.72
CA ARG A 105 -8.92 0.31 -16.08
C ARG A 105 -10.12 0.60 -15.15
N LYS A 106 -10.63 1.81 -15.22
CA LYS A 106 -11.89 2.17 -14.56
C LYS A 106 -13.05 1.37 -15.22
N PRO A 107 -13.99 0.83 -14.43
CA PRO A 107 -15.17 0.17 -14.99
C PRO A 107 -16.07 1.16 -15.73
N THR A 108 -16.79 0.67 -16.76
CA THR A 108 -17.90 1.41 -17.35
C THR A 108 -19.07 1.50 -16.35
N PRO A 109 -20.07 2.38 -16.60
CA PRO A 109 -21.25 2.45 -15.73
C PRO A 109 -22.01 1.12 -15.60
N GLU A 110 -22.04 0.32 -16.66
CA GLU A 110 -22.68 -1.01 -16.68
C GLU A 110 -21.88 -2.01 -15.84
N GLU A 111 -20.56 -2.04 -16.01
CA GLU A 111 -19.65 -2.89 -15.22
C GLU A 111 -19.69 -2.50 -13.74
N GLN A 112 -19.78 -1.20 -13.44
CA GLN A 112 -19.91 -0.73 -12.06
C GLN A 112 -21.17 -1.27 -11.40
N LYS A 113 -22.31 -1.26 -12.09
CA LYS A 113 -23.57 -1.85 -11.59
C LYS A 113 -23.43 -3.35 -11.30
N VAL A 114 -22.70 -4.09 -12.16
CA VAL A 114 -22.45 -5.52 -11.93
C VAL A 114 -21.59 -5.71 -10.69
N ILE A 115 -20.55 -4.89 -10.51
CA ILE A 115 -19.66 -4.93 -9.35
C ILE A 115 -20.43 -4.61 -8.06
N ASP A 116 -21.30 -3.61 -8.07
CA ASP A 116 -22.04 -3.15 -6.89
C ASP A 116 -23.13 -4.14 -6.46
N ASN A 117 -23.71 -4.86 -7.40
CA ASN A 117 -24.78 -5.83 -7.14
C ASN A 117 -24.29 -7.26 -6.81
N ASN A 118 -22.99 -7.51 -6.85
CA ASN A 118 -22.45 -8.86 -6.70
C ASN A 118 -21.29 -8.93 -5.71
N ASP A 119 -21.60 -8.84 -4.43
CA ASP A 119 -20.58 -8.85 -3.37
C ASP A 119 -19.71 -10.11 -3.37
N THR A 120 -20.28 -11.27 -3.68
CA THR A 120 -19.60 -12.56 -3.61
C THR A 120 -18.59 -12.77 -4.74
N GLN A 121 -18.87 -12.24 -5.95
CA GLN A 121 -18.02 -12.41 -7.13
C GLN A 121 -17.28 -11.12 -7.54
N ARG A 122 -17.43 -10.06 -6.76
CA ARG A 122 -16.85 -8.73 -7.04
C ARG A 122 -15.36 -8.80 -7.36
N LYS A 123 -14.59 -9.52 -6.54
CA LYS A 123 -13.13 -9.64 -6.70
C LYS A 123 -12.78 -10.43 -7.96
N GLU A 124 -13.49 -11.51 -8.21
CA GLU A 124 -13.29 -12.34 -9.40
C GLU A 124 -13.60 -11.58 -10.68
N TYR A 125 -14.74 -10.86 -10.71
CA TYR A 125 -15.12 -10.02 -11.85
C TYR A 125 -14.06 -8.96 -12.14
N LYS A 126 -13.62 -8.21 -11.13
CA LYS A 126 -12.59 -7.18 -11.26
C LYS A 126 -11.30 -7.74 -11.88
N ASN A 127 -10.84 -8.88 -11.41
CA ASN A 127 -9.62 -9.50 -11.91
C ASN A 127 -9.79 -10.07 -13.32
N LYS A 128 -10.93 -10.71 -13.62
CA LYS A 128 -11.21 -11.31 -14.92
C LYS A 128 -11.26 -10.26 -16.05
N TYR A 129 -11.82 -9.09 -15.78
CA TYR A 129 -12.01 -8.04 -16.76
C TYR A 129 -11.01 -6.88 -16.64
N PHE A 130 -10.01 -7.00 -15.76
CA PHE A 130 -9.00 -5.99 -15.48
C PHE A 130 -9.64 -4.62 -15.20
N VAL A 131 -10.64 -4.59 -14.33
CA VAL A 131 -11.31 -3.36 -13.89
C VAL A 131 -11.13 -3.15 -12.40
N HIS A 132 -10.96 -1.89 -11.97
CA HIS A 132 -10.91 -1.54 -10.55
C HIS A 132 -11.65 -0.22 -10.30
N THR A 133 -12.56 -0.24 -9.33
CA THR A 133 -13.42 0.90 -8.98
C THR A 133 -12.64 2.11 -8.46
N ASP A 134 -11.47 1.88 -7.86
CA ASP A 134 -10.65 2.92 -7.23
C ASP A 134 -9.59 3.50 -8.18
N ILE A 135 -9.59 3.11 -9.48
CA ILE A 135 -8.81 3.82 -10.51
C ILE A 135 -9.51 5.14 -10.83
N ARG A 136 -9.25 6.13 -9.98
CA ARG A 136 -9.81 7.49 -10.03
C ARG A 136 -8.95 8.44 -9.19
N PRO A 137 -9.14 9.77 -9.29
CA PRO A 137 -8.51 10.73 -8.40
C PRO A 137 -8.80 10.44 -6.91
N TYR A 138 -7.85 10.77 -6.04
CA TYR A 138 -7.95 10.51 -4.60
C TYR A 138 -9.16 11.15 -3.93
N ASP A 139 -9.55 12.33 -4.37
CA ASP A 139 -10.70 13.08 -3.87
C ASP A 139 -12.05 12.47 -4.27
N GLU A 140 -12.08 11.63 -5.31
CA GLU A 140 -13.26 10.87 -5.73
C GLU A 140 -13.41 9.52 -4.98
N LEU A 141 -12.42 9.12 -4.18
CA LEU A 141 -12.49 7.87 -3.41
C LEU A 141 -13.48 7.97 -2.25
N SER A 142 -14.07 6.83 -1.89
CA SER A 142 -14.75 6.69 -0.62
C SER A 142 -13.76 6.85 0.54
N GLU A 143 -14.25 7.22 1.71
CA GLU A 143 -13.41 7.30 2.92
C GLU A 143 -12.74 5.96 3.23
N GLY A 144 -13.47 4.85 3.10
CA GLY A 144 -12.91 3.51 3.28
C GLY A 144 -11.76 3.21 2.34
N SER A 145 -11.87 3.60 1.05
CA SER A 145 -10.78 3.42 0.08
C SER A 145 -9.57 4.31 0.40
N ARG A 146 -9.78 5.57 0.81
CA ARG A 146 -8.71 6.48 1.23
C ARG A 146 -7.93 5.97 2.44
N ASN A 147 -8.62 5.31 3.35
CA ASN A 147 -8.02 4.79 4.58
C ASN A 147 -6.99 3.68 4.32
N TYR A 148 -7.07 2.95 3.20
CA TYR A 148 -6.04 1.99 2.82
C TYR A 148 -4.72 2.68 2.43
N ASP A 149 -4.77 3.77 1.67
CA ASP A 149 -3.57 4.55 1.36
C ASP A 149 -3.03 5.24 2.62
N ARG A 150 -3.95 5.76 3.45
CA ARG A 150 -3.62 6.45 4.69
C ARG A 150 -2.96 5.53 5.72
N CYS A 151 -3.38 4.28 5.88
CA CYS A 151 -2.77 3.38 6.86
C CYS A 151 -1.31 3.07 6.49
N ILE A 152 -0.99 2.92 5.21
CA ILE A 152 0.39 2.72 4.74
C ILE A 152 1.23 3.96 5.06
N THR A 153 0.74 5.14 4.71
CA THR A 153 1.50 6.40 4.87
C THR A 153 1.65 6.81 6.32
N ALA A 154 0.64 6.64 7.14
CA ALA A 154 0.72 6.86 8.60
C ALA A 154 1.67 5.85 9.29
N GLY A 155 1.80 4.64 8.73
CA GLY A 155 2.71 3.61 9.19
C GLY A 155 4.19 3.84 8.85
N ILE A 156 4.54 4.85 8.02
CA ILE A 156 5.93 5.10 7.59
C ILE A 156 6.86 5.29 8.79
N SER A 157 6.42 5.98 9.83
CA SER A 157 7.23 6.18 11.03
C SER A 157 7.61 4.86 11.73
N LEU A 158 6.68 3.91 11.78
CA LEU A 158 6.94 2.56 12.33
C LEU A 158 7.92 1.78 11.45
N ILE A 159 7.75 1.86 10.13
CA ILE A 159 8.60 1.18 9.15
C ILE A 159 10.03 1.69 9.27
N ILE A 160 10.22 2.99 9.24
CA ILE A 160 11.56 3.60 9.30
C ILE A 160 12.22 3.32 10.66
N SER A 161 11.53 3.54 11.78
CA SER A 161 12.13 3.29 13.11
C SER A 161 12.57 1.85 13.30
N LYS A 162 11.91 0.88 12.65
CA LYS A 162 12.34 -0.52 12.67
C LYS A 162 13.60 -0.78 11.83
N HIS A 163 13.70 -0.14 10.66
CA HIS A 163 14.69 -0.50 9.62
C HIS A 163 15.88 0.48 9.54
N THR A 164 15.87 1.61 10.25
CA THR A 164 17.02 2.54 10.36
C THR A 164 17.87 2.34 11.61
N GLN A 165 17.53 1.37 12.46
CA GLN A 165 18.32 0.98 13.63
C GLN A 165 19.37 -0.10 13.32
N LEU A 166 19.66 -0.34 12.04
CA LEU A 166 20.67 -1.29 11.58
C LEU A 166 22.00 -0.57 11.29
#